data_fefaaad9266b35e4fbde3dde8510ef01
#
_entry.id   fefaaad9266b35e4fbde3dde8510ef01
#
_cell.length_a   1.000
_cell.length_b   1.000
_cell.length_c   1.000
_cell.angle_alpha   90.00
_cell.angle_beta   90.00
_cell.angle_gamma   90.00
#
_symmetry.space_group_name_H-M   'P 1'
#
loop_
_entity.id
_entity.type
_entity.pdbx_description
1 polymer ?
#
loop_
_entity_poly.entity_id
_entity_poly.type
_entity_poly.pdbx_seq_one_letter_code
_entity_poly.pdbx_strand_id
1 'polypeptide(L)'
;MNYERIPWDQYFMGQSLLLSLRSTCTRLAVGATIVRDKRIIAGGYNGSVSGDVHCIDEGCYLVDGHCVRTIHAEMNAILQCAKFGVGTDEAEIYVTHFPCLQCTKMILQSGIKKIHYLSDYRNDEYAINLIEQAGASVHQVKLSKKYFSSLQFGDDSEFIPE
;
A
#
# COMPACT_ATOMS: atom_id res chain seq x y z
N MET A 1 22.20 11.15 23.91
CA MET A 1 21.16 10.28 23.29
C MET A 1 21.64 9.86 21.91
N ASN A 2 21.82 8.57 21.69
CA ASN A 2 22.04 8.06 20.33
C ASN A 2 20.69 8.11 19.60
N TYR A 3 20.46 9.14 18.85
CA TYR A 3 19.28 9.27 18.00
C TYR A 3 19.51 8.43 16.74
N GLU A 4 19.03 7.19 16.77
CA GLU A 4 19.03 6.36 15.56
C GLU A 4 17.86 6.77 14.67
N ARG A 5 18.20 7.30 13.50
CA ARG A 5 17.22 7.71 12.51
C ARG A 5 16.51 6.48 11.92
N ILE A 6 15.18 6.54 11.80
CA ILE A 6 14.42 5.46 11.16
C ILE A 6 14.91 5.19 9.73
N PRO A 7 15.20 3.93 9.35
CA PRO A 7 15.55 3.57 7.96
C PRO A 7 14.40 3.85 6.99
N TRP A 8 14.74 4.09 5.73
CA TRP A 8 13.75 4.45 4.71
C TRP A 8 12.70 3.38 4.46
N ASP A 9 13.09 2.11 4.44
CA ASP A 9 12.18 0.97 4.28
C ASP A 9 11.16 0.87 5.42
N GLN A 10 11.60 1.10 6.66
CA GLN A 10 10.75 1.15 7.83
C GLN A 10 9.77 2.33 7.77
N TYR A 11 10.29 3.49 7.37
CA TYR A 11 9.48 4.72 7.25
C TYR A 11 8.39 4.59 6.19
N PHE A 12 8.73 4.16 4.97
CA PHE A 12 7.74 4.04 3.89
C PHE A 12 6.75 2.91 4.12
N MET A 13 7.19 1.79 4.69
CA MET A 13 6.26 0.72 5.06
C MET A 13 5.34 1.15 6.20
N GLY A 14 5.83 1.93 7.15
CA GLY A 14 5.01 2.55 8.19
C GLY A 14 3.92 3.46 7.61
N GLN A 15 4.24 4.25 6.59
CA GLN A 15 3.24 5.06 5.87
C GLN A 15 2.17 4.19 5.21
N SER A 16 2.55 3.07 4.60
CA SER A 16 1.60 2.13 4.00
C SER A 16 0.68 1.51 5.05
N LEU A 17 1.19 1.21 6.24
CA LEU A 17 0.36 0.75 7.36
C LEU A 17 -0.65 1.81 7.83
N LEU A 18 -0.23 3.07 7.93
CA LEU A 18 -1.15 4.17 8.26
C LEU A 18 -2.25 4.32 7.21
N LEU A 19 -1.90 4.23 5.93
CA LEU A 19 -2.88 4.24 4.84
C LEU A 19 -3.87 3.08 4.95
N SER A 20 -3.42 1.89 5.35
CA SER A 20 -4.29 0.73 5.49
C SER A 20 -5.41 0.93 6.53
N LEU A 21 -5.20 1.79 7.53
CA LEU A 21 -6.22 2.15 8.52
C LEU A 21 -7.43 2.90 7.90
N ARG A 22 -7.26 3.46 6.71
CA ARG A 22 -8.35 4.09 5.94
C ARG A 22 -9.12 3.12 5.07
N SER A 23 -8.72 1.85 5.01
CA SER A 23 -9.42 0.84 4.21
C SER A 23 -10.90 0.74 4.59
N THR A 24 -11.75 0.64 3.59
CA THR A 24 -13.19 0.40 3.75
C THR A 24 -13.57 -1.06 3.52
N CYS A 25 -12.59 -1.94 3.36
CA CYS A 25 -12.80 -3.37 3.18
C CYS A 25 -12.91 -4.09 4.53
N THR A 26 -13.94 -4.90 4.70
CA THR A 26 -14.15 -5.71 5.92
C THR A 26 -13.35 -7.00 5.96
N ARG A 27 -12.67 -7.38 4.85
CA ARG A 27 -11.94 -8.65 4.73
C ARG A 27 -10.45 -8.50 4.96
N LEU A 28 -9.84 -7.43 4.41
CA LEU A 28 -8.41 -7.18 4.49
C LEU A 28 -8.14 -5.68 4.32
N ALA A 29 -7.42 -5.09 5.25
CA ALA A 29 -6.97 -3.71 5.16
C ALA A 29 -5.59 -3.67 4.51
N VAL A 30 -5.48 -3.01 3.36
CA VAL A 30 -4.25 -2.87 2.59
C VAL A 30 -3.94 -1.40 2.37
N GLY A 31 -2.67 -1.03 2.49
CA GLY A 31 -2.15 0.29 2.15
C GLY A 31 -0.94 0.18 1.24
N ALA A 32 -0.80 1.15 0.34
CA ALA A 32 0.32 1.23 -0.59
C ALA A 32 0.86 2.67 -0.69
N THR A 33 2.18 2.80 -0.73
CA THR A 33 2.88 4.08 -0.87
C THR A 33 3.82 4.01 -2.06
N ILE A 34 3.70 4.94 -3.00
CA ILE A 34 4.61 5.04 -4.15
C ILE A 34 5.64 6.12 -3.84
N VAL A 35 6.91 5.78 -4.04
CA VAL A 35 8.06 6.59 -3.66
C VAL A 35 8.99 6.74 -4.87
N ARG A 36 9.51 7.94 -5.10
CA ARG A 36 10.59 8.22 -6.03
C ARG A 36 11.56 9.22 -5.42
N ASP A 37 12.87 8.95 -5.56
CA ASP A 37 13.93 9.77 -4.98
C ASP A 37 13.73 10.07 -3.48
N LYS A 38 13.30 9.05 -2.74
CA LYS A 38 12.98 9.15 -1.30
C LYS A 38 11.87 10.17 -0.99
N ARG A 39 10.98 10.43 -1.95
CA ARG A 39 9.78 11.27 -1.80
C ARG A 39 8.54 10.45 -2.05
N ILE A 40 7.57 10.55 -1.16
CA ILE A 40 6.25 9.96 -1.36
C ILE A 40 5.56 10.77 -2.45
N ILE A 41 5.19 10.11 -3.56
CA ILE A 41 4.52 10.74 -4.70
C ILE A 41 3.04 10.36 -4.77
N ALA A 42 2.64 9.25 -4.17
CA ALA A 42 1.23 8.87 -4.04
C ALA A 42 1.05 7.86 -2.91
N GLY A 43 -0.16 7.76 -2.43
CA GLY A 43 -0.60 6.74 -1.50
C GLY A 43 -1.97 6.21 -1.88
N GLY A 44 -2.28 4.99 -1.45
CA GLY A 44 -3.57 4.35 -1.68
C GLY A 44 -3.91 3.36 -0.59
N TYR A 45 -5.18 3.13 -0.42
CA TYR A 45 -5.74 2.06 0.40
C TYR A 45 -6.87 1.38 -0.36
N ASN A 46 -7.20 0.16 -0.01
CA ASN A 46 -8.28 -0.54 -0.69
C ASN A 46 -9.65 -0.01 -0.22
N GLY A 47 -10.44 0.42 -1.19
CA GLY A 47 -11.73 1.05 -0.93
C GLY A 47 -12.58 1.17 -2.19
N SER A 48 -13.85 1.51 -1.99
CA SER A 48 -14.82 1.70 -3.07
C SER A 48 -14.48 2.93 -3.92
N VAL A 49 -14.98 2.96 -5.13
CA VAL A 49 -14.93 4.15 -5.99
C VAL A 49 -15.58 5.31 -5.24
N SER A 50 -15.03 6.51 -5.42
CA SER A 50 -15.57 7.73 -4.82
C SER A 50 -17.04 7.93 -5.20
N GLY A 51 -17.91 8.04 -4.22
CA GLY A 51 -19.35 8.17 -4.40
C GLY A 51 -20.13 6.84 -4.39
N ASP A 52 -19.44 5.68 -4.39
CA ASP A 52 -20.09 4.39 -4.17
C ASP A 52 -20.13 4.04 -2.68
N VAL A 53 -21.01 3.12 -2.29
CA VAL A 53 -21.13 2.62 -0.93
C VAL A 53 -19.90 1.81 -0.51
N HIS A 54 -19.58 1.80 0.77
CA HIS A 54 -18.44 1.09 1.30
C HIS A 54 -18.80 -0.31 1.83
N CYS A 55 -17.84 -1.23 1.79
CA CYS A 55 -18.01 -2.56 2.36
C CYS A 55 -18.29 -2.55 3.87
N ILE A 56 -17.78 -1.56 4.59
CA ILE A 56 -18.07 -1.39 6.02
C ILE A 56 -19.52 -1.04 6.30
N ASP A 57 -20.23 -0.44 5.34
CA ASP A 57 -21.63 -0.01 5.49
C ASP A 57 -22.59 -1.04 4.92
N GLU A 58 -22.34 -1.53 3.69
CA GLU A 58 -23.26 -2.38 2.92
C GLU A 58 -22.76 -3.83 2.74
N GLY A 59 -21.57 -4.14 3.27
CA GLY A 59 -20.94 -5.45 3.05
C GLY A 59 -20.22 -5.55 1.70
N CYS A 60 -19.55 -6.69 1.49
CA CYS A 60 -18.85 -6.97 0.23
C CYS A 60 -19.83 -7.36 -0.88
N TYR A 61 -19.60 -6.85 -2.08
CA TYR A 61 -20.23 -7.36 -3.29
C TYR A 61 -19.37 -8.50 -3.86
N LEU A 62 -19.83 -9.75 -3.67
CA LEU A 62 -19.03 -10.91 -4.03
C LEU A 62 -19.42 -11.47 -5.40
N VAL A 63 -18.40 -11.68 -6.24
CA VAL A 63 -18.50 -12.44 -7.50
C VAL A 63 -17.43 -13.53 -7.43
N ASP A 64 -17.82 -14.78 -7.56
CA ASP A 64 -16.94 -15.95 -7.46
C ASP A 64 -16.04 -15.93 -6.20
N GLY A 65 -16.60 -15.49 -5.06
CA GLY A 65 -15.88 -15.40 -3.78
C GLY A 65 -14.93 -14.21 -3.64
N HIS A 66 -14.86 -13.33 -4.64
CA HIS A 66 -14.05 -12.10 -4.62
C HIS A 66 -14.94 -10.85 -4.47
N CYS A 67 -14.51 -9.93 -3.63
CA CYS A 67 -15.16 -8.62 -3.55
C CYS A 67 -14.77 -7.78 -4.77
N VAL A 68 -15.79 -7.39 -5.56
CA VAL A 68 -15.59 -6.55 -6.75
C VAL A 68 -15.88 -5.07 -6.47
N ARG A 69 -16.27 -4.71 -5.26
CA ARG A 69 -16.57 -3.33 -4.88
C ARG A 69 -15.32 -2.48 -4.70
N THR A 70 -14.28 -3.05 -4.09
CA THR A 70 -13.07 -2.31 -3.73
C THR A 70 -12.04 -2.29 -4.86
N ILE A 71 -11.47 -1.10 -5.09
CA ILE A 71 -10.22 -0.94 -5.83
C ILE A 71 -9.08 -1.28 -4.87
N HIS A 72 -8.10 -2.05 -5.30
CA HIS A 72 -6.95 -2.42 -4.48
C HIS A 72 -6.06 -1.20 -4.18
N ALA A 73 -5.34 -1.25 -3.08
CA ALA A 73 -4.50 -0.14 -2.60
C ALA A 73 -3.44 0.28 -3.61
N GLU A 74 -2.78 -0.69 -4.25
CA GLU A 74 -1.75 -0.45 -5.26
C GLU A 74 -2.32 0.27 -6.48
N MET A 75 -3.49 -0.18 -6.93
CA MET A 75 -4.20 0.42 -8.05
C MET A 75 -4.64 1.85 -7.71
N ASN A 76 -5.18 2.07 -6.49
CA ASN A 76 -5.56 3.41 -6.05
C ASN A 76 -4.34 4.35 -6.01
N ALA A 77 -3.18 3.90 -5.56
CA ALA A 77 -1.97 4.70 -5.56
C ALA A 77 -1.51 5.09 -6.97
N ILE A 78 -1.54 4.13 -7.92
CA ILE A 78 -1.21 4.39 -9.33
C ILE A 78 -2.21 5.34 -9.98
N LEU A 79 -3.50 5.14 -9.73
CA LEU A 79 -4.57 6.02 -10.25
C LEU A 79 -4.47 7.44 -9.67
N GLN A 80 -4.03 7.59 -8.43
CA GLN A 80 -3.75 8.91 -7.86
C GLN A 80 -2.62 9.62 -8.63
N CYS A 81 -1.54 8.91 -8.96
CA CYS A 81 -0.49 9.45 -9.82
C CYS A 81 -1.06 9.89 -11.18
N ALA A 82 -1.87 9.05 -11.81
CA ALA A 82 -2.50 9.36 -13.08
C ALA A 82 -3.42 10.60 -13.00
N LYS A 83 -4.23 10.69 -11.94
CA LYS A 83 -5.15 11.82 -11.71
C LYS A 83 -4.42 13.16 -11.56
N PHE A 84 -3.29 13.18 -10.89
CA PHE A 84 -2.53 14.39 -10.61
C PHE A 84 -1.36 14.64 -11.58
N GLY A 85 -1.22 13.83 -12.61
CA GLY A 85 -0.17 13.99 -13.63
C GLY A 85 1.24 13.73 -13.09
N VAL A 86 1.38 12.82 -12.12
CA VAL A 86 2.67 12.43 -11.54
C VAL A 86 3.14 11.14 -12.20
N GLY A 87 4.31 11.19 -12.85
CA GLY A 87 4.90 10.00 -13.48
C GLY A 87 5.33 8.96 -12.44
N THR A 88 5.08 7.69 -12.74
CA THR A 88 5.42 6.53 -11.89
C THR A 88 6.71 5.84 -12.34
N ASP A 89 7.28 6.22 -13.46
CA ASP A 89 8.50 5.63 -14.00
C ASP A 89 9.65 5.73 -12.99
N GLU A 90 10.43 4.65 -12.87
CA GLU A 90 11.55 4.52 -11.91
C GLU A 90 11.16 4.70 -10.42
N ALA A 91 9.85 4.65 -10.09
CA ALA A 91 9.40 4.68 -8.71
C ALA A 91 9.53 3.31 -8.03
N GLU A 92 9.39 3.32 -6.72
CA GLU A 92 9.28 2.13 -5.86
C GLU A 92 7.87 2.11 -5.23
N ILE A 93 7.34 0.93 -4.96
CA ILE A 93 6.08 0.78 -4.22
C ILE A 93 6.30 -0.02 -2.93
N TYR A 94 5.72 0.48 -1.86
CA TYR A 94 5.64 -0.19 -0.56
C TYR A 94 4.20 -0.59 -0.32
N VAL A 95 3.92 -1.86 -0.12
CA VAL A 95 2.57 -2.38 0.09
C VAL A 95 2.52 -3.32 1.28
N THR A 96 1.45 -3.26 2.06
CA THR A 96 1.33 -4.04 3.30
C THR A 96 1.21 -5.55 3.05
N HIS A 97 0.80 -5.96 1.86
CA HIS A 97 0.67 -7.38 1.47
C HIS A 97 1.26 -7.60 0.08
N PHE A 98 1.76 -8.82 -0.16
CA PHE A 98 2.26 -9.18 -1.49
C PHE A 98 1.17 -8.91 -2.55
N PRO A 99 1.48 -8.17 -3.64
CA PRO A 99 0.48 -7.75 -4.61
C PRO A 99 -0.09 -8.96 -5.37
N CYS A 100 -1.40 -8.93 -5.61
CA CYS A 100 -2.04 -9.95 -6.45
C CYS A 100 -1.56 -9.83 -7.90
N LEU A 101 -1.84 -10.85 -8.72
CA LEU A 101 -1.42 -10.87 -10.13
C LEU A 101 -1.85 -9.61 -10.89
N GLN A 102 -3.08 -9.15 -10.72
CA GLN A 102 -3.57 -7.96 -11.43
C GLN A 102 -2.81 -6.71 -11.02
N CYS A 103 -2.59 -6.50 -9.71
CA CYS A 103 -1.81 -5.38 -9.21
C CYS A 103 -0.35 -5.45 -9.65
N THR A 104 0.26 -6.64 -9.65
CA THR A 104 1.62 -6.85 -10.15
C THR A 104 1.76 -6.41 -11.61
N LYS A 105 0.82 -6.80 -12.48
CA LYS A 105 0.81 -6.36 -13.88
C LYS A 105 0.75 -4.85 -14.02
N MET A 106 -0.10 -4.19 -13.24
CA MET A 106 -0.26 -2.73 -13.27
C MET A 106 0.99 -2.01 -12.73
N ILE A 107 1.58 -2.52 -11.64
CA ILE A 107 2.81 -1.99 -11.07
C ILE A 107 3.93 -2.02 -12.11
N LEU A 108 4.15 -3.18 -12.73
CA LEU A 108 5.21 -3.35 -13.74
C LEU A 108 4.96 -2.49 -14.98
N GLN A 109 3.72 -2.44 -15.47
CA GLN A 109 3.35 -1.66 -16.65
C GLN A 109 3.43 -0.15 -16.41
N SER A 110 3.32 0.30 -15.15
CA SER A 110 3.48 1.71 -14.78
C SER A 110 4.95 2.16 -14.68
N GLY A 111 5.92 1.26 -14.93
CA GLY A 111 7.35 1.55 -14.85
C GLY A 111 7.97 1.40 -13.47
N ILE A 112 7.22 0.93 -12.48
CA ILE A 112 7.74 0.66 -11.14
C ILE A 112 8.60 -0.61 -11.19
N LYS A 113 9.85 -0.53 -10.71
CA LYS A 113 10.84 -1.61 -10.78
C LYS A 113 11.22 -2.21 -9.43
N LYS A 114 10.76 -1.62 -8.34
CA LYS A 114 11.04 -2.13 -6.99
C LYS A 114 9.73 -2.24 -6.21
N ILE A 115 9.45 -3.45 -5.73
CA ILE A 115 8.27 -3.78 -4.94
C ILE A 115 8.73 -4.19 -3.54
N HIS A 116 8.25 -3.49 -2.53
CA HIS A 116 8.49 -3.81 -1.12
C HIS A 116 7.15 -4.23 -0.49
N TYR A 117 7.11 -5.37 0.19
CA TYR A 117 5.90 -5.84 0.85
C TYR A 117 6.17 -6.26 2.30
N LEU A 118 5.14 -6.21 3.12
CA LEU A 118 5.26 -6.56 4.54
C LEU A 118 4.88 -8.02 4.80
N SER A 119 3.70 -8.42 4.39
CA SER A 119 3.14 -9.75 4.68
C SER A 119 2.90 -10.54 3.40
N ASP A 120 3.17 -11.85 3.47
CA ASP A 120 2.80 -12.77 2.40
C ASP A 120 1.27 -12.84 2.25
N TYR A 121 0.82 -12.92 1.01
CA TYR A 121 -0.58 -13.09 0.67
C TYR A 121 -0.70 -13.73 -0.69
N ARG A 122 -1.16 -15.00 -0.76
CA ARG A 122 -1.38 -15.73 -2.03
C ARG A 122 -0.32 -15.42 -3.08
N ASN A 123 0.95 -15.57 -2.73
CA ASN A 123 2.09 -15.24 -3.60
C ASN A 123 1.97 -16.04 -4.91
N ASP A 124 1.34 -15.43 -5.90
CA ASP A 124 1.03 -16.05 -7.18
C ASP A 124 2.32 -16.30 -7.97
N GLU A 125 2.54 -17.56 -8.41
CA GLU A 125 3.75 -17.92 -9.16
C GLU A 125 3.90 -17.13 -10.46
N TYR A 126 2.79 -16.86 -11.14
CA TYR A 126 2.85 -16.09 -12.38
C TYR A 126 3.19 -14.62 -12.10
N ALA A 127 2.71 -14.05 -11.01
CA ALA A 127 3.13 -12.70 -10.57
C ALA A 127 4.64 -12.65 -10.29
N ILE A 128 5.19 -13.66 -9.60
CA ILE A 128 6.64 -13.75 -9.32
C ILE A 128 7.43 -13.84 -10.64
N ASN A 129 7.01 -14.70 -11.56
CA ASN A 129 7.65 -14.85 -12.88
C ASN A 129 7.62 -13.54 -13.68
N LEU A 130 6.52 -12.79 -13.64
CA LEU A 130 6.43 -11.50 -14.32
C LEU A 130 7.41 -10.46 -13.73
N ILE A 131 7.57 -10.43 -12.41
CA ILE A 131 8.53 -9.55 -11.74
C ILE A 131 9.95 -9.85 -12.22
N GLU A 132 10.33 -11.12 -12.25
CA GLU A 132 11.65 -11.56 -12.72
C GLU A 132 11.87 -11.22 -14.21
N GLN A 133 10.92 -11.54 -15.07
CA GLN A 133 10.99 -11.25 -16.50
C GLN A 133 11.05 -9.76 -16.83
N ALA A 134 10.40 -8.93 -16.02
CA ALA A 134 10.45 -7.47 -16.15
C ALA A 134 11.76 -6.85 -15.64
N GLY A 135 12.67 -7.65 -15.08
CA GLY A 135 13.88 -7.16 -14.44
C GLY A 135 13.61 -6.30 -13.20
N ALA A 136 12.45 -6.50 -12.59
CA ALA A 136 12.06 -5.83 -11.34
C ALA A 136 12.52 -6.66 -10.12
N SER A 137 12.54 -6.03 -8.96
CA SER A 137 12.89 -6.66 -7.70
C SER A 137 11.72 -6.65 -6.73
N VAL A 138 11.64 -7.67 -5.88
CA VAL A 138 10.66 -7.76 -4.81
C VAL A 138 11.36 -8.07 -3.49
N HIS A 139 11.04 -7.32 -2.44
CA HIS A 139 11.69 -7.43 -1.14
C HIS A 139 10.65 -7.44 -0.02
N GLN A 140 10.76 -8.40 0.88
CA GLN A 140 9.97 -8.39 2.10
C GLN A 140 10.61 -7.47 3.14
N VAL A 141 9.83 -6.52 3.64
CA VAL A 141 10.25 -5.62 4.72
C VAL A 141 9.80 -6.23 6.05
N LYS A 142 10.72 -6.37 6.99
CA LYS A 142 10.41 -6.78 8.36
C LYS A 142 10.41 -5.55 9.25
N LEU A 143 9.23 -5.11 9.69
CA LEU A 143 9.12 -3.95 10.57
C LEU A 143 9.65 -4.23 11.97
N SER A 144 10.42 -3.29 12.49
CA SER A 144 10.91 -3.31 13.86
C SER A 144 10.07 -2.37 14.73
N LYS A 145 9.47 -2.91 15.78
CA LYS A 145 8.74 -2.11 16.79
C LYS A 145 9.57 -0.98 17.39
N LYS A 146 10.91 -1.16 17.44
CA LYS A 146 11.87 -0.18 17.95
C LYS A 146 11.64 1.23 17.39
N TYR A 147 11.36 1.34 16.08
CA TYR A 147 11.22 2.64 15.43
C TYR A 147 9.86 3.30 15.63
N PHE A 148 8.86 2.53 16.03
CA PHE A 148 7.49 3.01 16.20
C PHE A 148 7.09 3.19 17.66
N SER A 149 7.81 2.56 18.59
CA SER A 149 7.54 2.66 20.04
C SER A 149 7.81 4.05 20.63
N SER A 150 8.58 4.87 19.94
CA SER A 150 8.88 6.26 20.36
C SER A 150 7.86 7.28 19.84
N LEU A 151 6.88 6.86 19.05
CA LEU A 151 5.79 7.75 18.66
C LEU A 151 4.99 8.12 19.91
N GLN A 152 5.01 9.40 20.25
CA GLN A 152 4.21 9.94 21.34
C GLN A 152 2.87 10.39 20.77
N PHE A 153 1.82 9.77 21.26
CA PHE A 153 0.46 10.23 21.04
C PHE A 153 0.13 11.18 22.19
N GLY A 154 -0.52 12.31 21.87
CA GLY A 154 -1.04 13.19 22.93
C GLY A 154 -2.00 12.45 23.86
N ASP A 155 -2.24 13.00 25.04
CA ASP A 155 -3.24 12.45 25.96
C ASP A 155 -4.61 12.43 25.27
N ASP A 156 -5.33 11.29 25.31
CA ASP A 156 -6.65 11.13 24.70
C ASP A 156 -7.67 12.20 25.16
N SER A 157 -7.41 12.85 26.28
CA SER A 157 -8.20 13.98 26.79
C SER A 157 -8.08 15.27 25.95
N GLU A 158 -7.05 15.37 25.09
CA GLU A 158 -6.82 16.54 24.23
C GLU A 158 -7.35 16.34 22.79
N PHE A 159 -7.88 15.18 22.47
CA PHE A 159 -8.50 14.92 21.18
C PHE A 159 -9.86 15.64 21.12
N ILE A 160 -9.90 16.79 20.47
CA ILE A 160 -11.14 17.48 20.14
C ILE A 160 -11.72 16.77 18.91
N PRO A 161 -12.84 16.06 19.03
CA PRO A 161 -13.51 15.52 17.84
C PRO A 161 -14.03 16.69 17.02
N GLU A 162 -13.71 16.70 15.72
CA GLU A 162 -14.34 17.59 14.74
C GLU A 162 -15.83 17.29 14.58
#